data_5882ae8bcd6a703283d4da84ef986951
#
_entry.id   5882ae8bcd6a703283d4da84ef986951
#
_cell.length_a   1.000
_cell.length_b   1.000
_cell.length_c   1.000
_cell.angle_alpha   90.00
_cell.angle_beta   90.00
_cell.angle_gamma   90.00
#
_symmetry.space_group_name_H-M   'P 1'
#
loop_
_entity.id
_entity.type
_entity.pdbx_description
1 polymer ?
#
loop_
_entity_poly.entity_id
_entity_poly.type
_entity_poly.pdbx_seq_one_letter_code
_entity_poly.pdbx_strand_id
1 'polypeptide(L)'
;VMGRDFAWPSYWIVAAALAVGGALTNQSTGIIGFLNAVLGPIFGGMSGTTFTIVVLAVAIVLTNVCNSFVIGLILQPVVLSYCATAGVNPAPIITLLIFTVLLTAACTPAASPFAAMLFGNKNWLPNGDVYKYSLVFVLVETVIILVVGIPFISLLM
;
A
#
# COMPACT_ATOMS: atom_id res chain seq x y z
N VAL A 1 28.30 20.02 8.59
CA VAL A 1 27.05 20.41 9.21
C VAL A 1 25.87 19.72 8.53
N MET A 2 25.79 19.72 7.20
CA MET A 2 24.70 19.03 6.46
C MET A 2 24.55 17.53 6.77
N GLY A 3 25.63 16.81 7.02
CA GLY A 3 25.55 15.36 7.27
C GLY A 3 24.99 14.97 8.64
N ARG A 4 25.02 15.87 9.63
CA ARG A 4 24.59 15.56 11.01
C ARG A 4 23.09 15.72 11.20
N ASP A 5 22.48 16.63 10.45
CA ASP A 5 21.05 16.97 10.58
C ASP A 5 20.18 16.30 9.48
N PHE A 6 20.82 15.48 8.63
CA PHE A 6 20.13 14.74 7.59
C PHE A 6 19.44 13.49 8.17
N ALA A 7 18.20 13.25 7.79
CA ALA A 7 17.40 12.11 8.26
C ALA A 7 17.87 10.79 7.61
N TRP A 8 19.10 10.35 7.89
CA TRP A 8 19.70 9.14 7.34
C TRP A 8 18.83 7.89 7.44
N PRO A 9 18.12 7.63 8.57
CA PRO A 9 17.24 6.47 8.66
C PRO A 9 16.14 6.48 7.60
N SER A 10 15.50 7.63 7.40
CA SER A 10 14.45 7.79 6.39
C SER A 10 14.98 7.63 4.97
N TYR A 11 16.17 8.18 4.69
CA TYR A 11 16.84 8.01 3.39
C TYR A 11 17.12 6.53 3.09
N TRP A 12 17.69 5.78 4.03
CA TRP A 12 18.02 4.36 3.83
C TRP A 12 16.75 3.51 3.66
N ILE A 13 15.67 3.83 4.36
CA ILE A 13 14.37 3.14 4.18
C ILE A 13 13.85 3.35 2.76
N VAL A 14 13.86 4.59 2.28
CA VAL A 14 13.39 4.90 0.92
C VAL A 14 14.30 4.28 -0.13
N ALA A 15 15.62 4.37 0.03
CA ALA A 15 16.58 3.77 -0.90
C ALA A 15 16.43 2.24 -0.96
N ALA A 16 16.28 1.57 0.18
CA ALA A 16 16.04 0.14 0.24
C ALA A 16 14.69 -0.24 -0.40
N ALA A 17 13.63 0.53 -0.13
CA ALA A 17 12.32 0.31 -0.73
C ALA A 17 12.34 0.44 -2.26
N LEU A 18 13.04 1.45 -2.79
CA LEU A 18 13.22 1.63 -4.24
C LEU A 18 14.06 0.50 -4.86
N ALA A 19 15.10 0.04 -4.18
CA ALA A 19 15.92 -1.08 -4.66
C ALA A 19 15.11 -2.38 -4.70
N VAL A 20 14.33 -2.67 -3.66
CA VAL A 20 13.41 -3.82 -3.62
C VAL A 20 12.34 -3.69 -4.69
N GLY A 21 11.72 -2.51 -4.83
CA GLY A 21 10.73 -2.24 -5.87
C GLY A 21 11.31 -2.46 -7.28
N GLY A 22 12.53 -1.97 -7.54
CA GLY A 22 13.22 -2.21 -8.79
C GLY A 22 13.50 -3.70 -9.07
N ALA A 23 13.87 -4.46 -8.04
CA ALA A 23 14.06 -5.91 -8.18
C ALA A 23 12.74 -6.65 -8.43
N LEU A 24 11.63 -6.24 -7.78
CA LEU A 24 10.31 -6.83 -7.94
C LEU A 24 9.72 -6.58 -9.33
N THR A 25 9.98 -5.40 -9.91
CA THR A 25 9.45 -5.02 -11.24
C THR A 25 10.33 -5.46 -12.39
N ASN A 26 11.57 -5.91 -12.12
CA ASN A 26 12.49 -6.34 -13.15
C ASN A 26 12.13 -7.75 -13.66
N GLN A 27 11.83 -7.87 -14.95
CA GLN A 27 11.48 -9.13 -15.59
C GLN A 27 12.59 -10.20 -15.48
N SER A 28 13.87 -9.79 -15.42
CA SER A 28 15.00 -10.73 -15.34
C SER A 28 15.07 -11.47 -14.01
N THR A 29 14.42 -11.00 -12.95
CA THR A 29 14.43 -11.65 -11.64
C THR A 29 13.49 -12.85 -11.56
N GLY A 30 12.56 -13.01 -12.51
CA GLY A 30 11.54 -14.07 -12.50
C GLY A 30 10.44 -13.88 -11.45
N ILE A 31 10.52 -12.85 -10.60
CA ILE A 31 9.55 -12.61 -9.53
C ILE A 31 8.16 -12.35 -10.08
N ILE A 32 8.05 -11.57 -11.15
CA ILE A 32 6.76 -11.32 -11.82
C ILE A 32 6.17 -12.64 -12.36
N GLY A 33 6.99 -13.48 -12.97
CA GLY A 33 6.56 -14.80 -13.45
C GLY A 33 6.07 -15.69 -12.31
N PHE A 34 6.77 -15.72 -11.19
CA PHE A 34 6.36 -16.45 -9.98
C PHE A 34 5.03 -15.90 -9.41
N LEU A 35 4.92 -14.58 -9.27
CA LEU A 35 3.68 -13.94 -8.78
C LEU A 35 2.50 -14.26 -9.71
N ASN A 36 2.70 -14.22 -11.02
CA ASN A 36 1.67 -14.59 -12.00
C ASN A 36 1.24 -16.05 -11.88
N ALA A 37 2.19 -16.95 -11.67
CA ALA A 37 1.89 -18.39 -11.52
C ALA A 37 1.11 -18.68 -10.23
N VAL A 38 1.42 -17.98 -9.13
CA VAL A 38 0.77 -18.19 -7.82
C VAL A 38 -0.55 -17.44 -7.73
N LEU A 39 -0.59 -16.19 -8.20
CA LEU A 39 -1.76 -15.31 -8.04
C LEU A 39 -2.73 -15.37 -9.22
N GLY A 40 -2.26 -15.77 -10.40
CA GLY A 40 -3.10 -15.91 -11.60
C GLY A 40 -4.32 -16.80 -11.39
N PRO A 41 -4.20 -18.00 -10.82
CA PRO A 41 -5.35 -18.85 -10.51
C PRO A 41 -6.34 -18.24 -9.50
N ILE A 42 -5.83 -17.42 -8.58
CA ILE A 42 -6.64 -16.79 -7.53
C ILE A 42 -7.46 -15.64 -8.13
N PHE A 43 -6.86 -14.88 -9.04
CA PHE A 43 -7.46 -13.66 -9.60
C PHE A 43 -8.10 -13.86 -10.97
N GLY A 44 -7.80 -14.93 -11.66
CA GLY A 44 -8.18 -15.17 -13.06
C GLY A 44 -9.68 -15.28 -13.37
N GLY A 45 -10.53 -15.35 -12.34
CA GLY A 45 -12.00 -15.34 -12.50
C GLY A 45 -12.68 -14.10 -11.91
N MET A 46 -11.92 -13.14 -11.37
CA MET A 46 -12.48 -11.96 -10.72
C MET A 46 -12.78 -10.84 -11.72
N SER A 47 -13.89 -10.14 -11.52
CA SER A 47 -14.13 -8.88 -12.24
C SER A 47 -13.13 -7.80 -11.76
N GLY A 48 -12.86 -6.79 -12.60
CA GLY A 48 -11.94 -5.70 -12.24
C GLY A 48 -12.29 -5.02 -10.93
N THR A 49 -13.56 -4.81 -10.66
CA THR A 49 -14.05 -4.22 -9.41
C THR A 49 -13.79 -5.15 -8.21
N THR A 50 -14.11 -6.44 -8.34
CA THR A 50 -13.87 -7.43 -7.26
C THR A 50 -12.38 -7.55 -6.95
N PHE A 51 -11.54 -7.63 -7.98
CA PHE A 51 -10.09 -7.64 -7.82
C PHE A 51 -9.60 -6.40 -7.08
N THR A 52 -10.08 -5.21 -7.49
CA THR A 52 -9.71 -3.95 -6.84
C THR A 52 -10.08 -3.96 -5.36
N ILE A 53 -11.30 -4.36 -5.00
CA ILE A 53 -11.74 -4.44 -3.59
C ILE A 53 -10.82 -5.37 -2.78
N VAL A 54 -10.52 -6.55 -3.32
CA VAL A 54 -9.67 -7.54 -2.63
C VAL A 54 -8.26 -7.00 -2.43
N VAL A 55 -7.65 -6.43 -3.47
CA VAL A 55 -6.28 -5.87 -3.38
C VAL A 55 -6.23 -4.72 -2.38
N LEU A 56 -7.22 -3.83 -2.38
CA LEU A 56 -7.27 -2.72 -1.43
C LEU A 56 -7.48 -3.20 0.01
N ALA A 57 -8.33 -4.20 0.23
CA ALA A 57 -8.53 -4.80 1.56
C ALA A 57 -7.23 -5.43 2.10
N VAL A 58 -6.54 -6.19 1.25
CA VAL A 58 -5.22 -6.75 1.58
C VAL A 58 -4.20 -5.64 1.86
N ALA A 59 -4.18 -4.59 1.04
CA ALA A 59 -3.30 -3.44 1.21
C ALA A 59 -3.52 -2.76 2.56
N ILE A 60 -4.77 -2.49 2.97
CA ILE A 60 -5.11 -1.86 4.25
C ILE A 60 -4.58 -2.68 5.43
N VAL A 61 -4.79 -4.00 5.41
CA VAL A 61 -4.32 -4.88 6.48
C VAL A 61 -2.80 -4.92 6.53
N LEU A 62 -2.15 -5.19 5.40
CA LEU A 62 -0.70 -5.33 5.34
C LEU A 62 0.03 -4.02 5.65
N THR A 63 -0.48 -2.88 5.21
CA THR A 63 0.09 -1.56 5.49
C THR A 63 0.16 -1.26 6.99
N ASN A 64 -0.81 -1.74 7.77
CA ASN A 64 -0.81 -1.55 9.22
C ASN A 64 0.05 -2.57 9.98
N VAL A 65 0.51 -3.63 9.33
CA VAL A 65 1.48 -4.60 9.88
C VAL A 65 2.91 -4.25 9.43
N CYS A 66 3.04 -3.79 8.18
CA CYS A 66 4.31 -3.47 7.52
C CYS A 66 4.31 -2.01 7.04
N ASN A 67 5.48 -1.54 6.62
CA ASN A 67 5.62 -0.19 6.08
C ASN A 67 4.79 0.01 4.79
N SER A 68 4.05 1.11 4.72
CA SER A 68 3.16 1.45 3.59
C SER A 68 3.87 1.53 2.24
N PHE A 69 5.09 2.08 2.19
CA PHE A 69 5.87 2.15 0.95
C PHE A 69 6.21 0.75 0.42
N VAL A 70 6.60 -0.16 1.31
CA VAL A 70 6.94 -1.54 0.94
C VAL A 70 5.72 -2.26 0.38
N ILE A 71 4.56 -2.12 1.04
CA ILE A 71 3.32 -2.77 0.59
C ILE A 71 2.86 -2.20 -0.76
N GLY A 72 2.93 -0.88 -0.96
CA GLY A 72 2.63 -0.26 -2.25
C GLY A 72 3.50 -0.82 -3.37
N LEU A 73 4.81 -0.95 -3.14
CA LEU A 73 5.74 -1.48 -4.11
C LEU A 73 5.53 -2.99 -4.40
N ILE A 74 5.17 -3.79 -3.39
CA ILE A 74 4.92 -5.24 -3.56
C ILE A 74 3.61 -5.49 -4.31
N LEU A 75 2.56 -4.73 -4.02
CA LEU A 75 1.25 -4.94 -4.66
C LEU A 75 1.15 -4.36 -6.06
N GLN A 76 1.98 -3.38 -6.43
CA GLN A 76 1.98 -2.78 -7.76
C GLN A 76 2.22 -3.80 -8.89
N PRO A 77 3.23 -4.69 -8.84
CA PRO A 77 3.39 -5.76 -9.84
C PRO A 77 2.21 -6.71 -9.91
N VAL A 78 1.54 -6.98 -8.79
CA VAL A 78 0.34 -7.83 -8.74
C VAL A 78 -0.79 -7.19 -9.55
N VAL A 79 -1.03 -5.89 -9.36
CA VAL A 79 -2.03 -5.13 -10.12
C VAL A 79 -1.67 -5.10 -11.60
N LEU A 80 -0.42 -4.82 -11.95
CA LEU A 80 0.04 -4.81 -13.34
C LEU A 80 -0.19 -6.15 -14.03
N SER A 81 0.14 -7.24 -13.34
CA SER A 81 -0.04 -8.60 -13.85
C SER A 81 -1.51 -8.93 -14.10
N TYR A 82 -2.38 -8.65 -13.13
CA TYR A 82 -3.82 -8.84 -13.30
C TYR A 82 -4.36 -8.03 -14.48
N CYS A 83 -4.04 -6.74 -14.54
CA CYS A 83 -4.52 -5.85 -15.59
C CYS A 83 -4.06 -6.28 -16.98
N ALA A 84 -2.82 -6.76 -17.13
CA ALA A 84 -2.31 -7.30 -18.38
C ALA A 84 -3.09 -8.53 -18.84
N THR A 85 -3.52 -9.38 -17.91
CA THR A 85 -4.30 -10.60 -18.21
C THR A 85 -5.78 -10.28 -18.51
N ALA A 86 -6.36 -9.33 -17.76
CA ALA A 86 -7.75 -8.93 -17.88
C ALA A 86 -8.00 -7.89 -19.00
N GLY A 87 -6.96 -7.32 -19.60
CA GLY A 87 -7.08 -6.26 -20.60
C GLY A 87 -7.60 -4.93 -20.05
N VAL A 88 -7.38 -4.66 -18.75
CA VAL A 88 -7.87 -3.47 -18.04
C VAL A 88 -6.73 -2.46 -17.88
N ASN A 89 -7.07 -1.16 -17.90
CA ASN A 89 -6.09 -0.10 -17.64
C ASN A 89 -5.59 -0.16 -16.18
N PRO A 90 -4.30 -0.36 -15.91
CA PRO A 90 -3.77 -0.45 -14.55
C PRO A 90 -3.72 0.91 -13.83
N ALA A 91 -3.64 2.02 -14.54
CA ALA A 91 -3.37 3.32 -13.94
C ALA A 91 -4.39 3.75 -12.87
N PRO A 92 -5.72 3.61 -13.06
CA PRO A 92 -6.69 3.96 -12.02
C PRO A 92 -6.54 3.09 -10.77
N ILE A 93 -6.34 1.78 -10.93
CA ILE A 93 -6.21 0.84 -9.80
C ILE A 93 -4.92 1.11 -9.01
N ILE A 94 -3.80 1.34 -9.70
CA ILE A 94 -2.52 1.69 -9.06
C ILE A 94 -2.64 3.01 -8.32
N THR A 95 -3.28 4.01 -8.91
CA THR A 95 -3.50 5.30 -8.24
C THR A 95 -4.27 5.12 -6.94
N LEU A 96 -5.38 4.37 -6.98
CA LEU A 96 -6.16 4.12 -5.77
C LEU A 96 -5.41 3.28 -4.74
N LEU A 97 -4.61 2.30 -5.17
CA LEU A 97 -3.72 1.53 -4.31
C LEU A 97 -2.73 2.43 -3.57
N ILE A 98 -2.08 3.36 -4.28
CA ILE A 98 -1.12 4.29 -3.68
C ILE A 98 -1.82 5.16 -2.62
N PHE A 99 -2.97 5.74 -2.94
CA PHE A 99 -3.75 6.51 -1.96
C PHE A 99 -4.12 5.66 -0.75
N THR A 100 -4.60 4.43 -0.98
CA THR A 100 -4.99 3.51 0.09
C THR A 100 -3.83 3.23 1.04
N VAL A 101 -2.67 2.81 0.54
CA VAL A 101 -1.54 2.46 1.41
C VAL A 101 -0.96 3.66 2.16
N LEU A 102 -1.08 4.86 1.61
CA LEU A 102 -0.59 6.07 2.26
C LEU A 102 -1.57 6.59 3.33
N LEU A 103 -2.86 6.64 3.02
CA LEU A 103 -3.87 7.21 3.91
C LEU A 103 -4.20 6.27 5.07
N THR A 104 -4.27 4.96 4.85
CA THR A 104 -4.62 4.00 5.90
C THR A 104 -3.45 3.55 6.79
N ALA A 105 -2.25 4.10 6.61
CA ALA A 105 -1.03 3.71 7.33
C ALA A 105 -0.92 4.40 8.71
N ALA A 106 -1.84 4.15 9.63
CA ALA A 106 -1.92 4.88 10.87
C ALA A 106 -2.05 4.02 12.15
N CYS A 107 -2.44 2.74 12.05
CA CYS A 107 -2.78 1.93 13.22
C CYS A 107 -1.59 1.37 13.99
N THR A 108 -0.39 1.35 13.45
CA THR A 108 0.80 0.86 14.15
C THR A 108 2.02 1.75 13.88
N PRO A 109 3.03 1.74 14.77
CA PRO A 109 4.27 2.49 14.54
C PRO A 109 5.01 2.04 13.27
N ALA A 110 4.81 0.79 12.84
CA ALA A 110 5.44 0.23 11.65
C ALA A 110 4.77 0.67 10.34
N ALA A 111 3.51 1.12 10.40
CA ALA A 111 2.71 1.44 9.23
C ALA A 111 3.30 2.58 8.40
N SER A 112 3.75 3.64 9.06
CA SER A 112 4.35 4.79 8.40
C SER A 112 5.27 5.60 9.33
N PRO A 113 6.16 6.45 8.78
CA PRO A 113 6.95 7.37 9.59
C PRO A 113 6.07 8.33 10.43
N PHE A 114 4.93 8.73 9.91
CA PHE A 114 3.99 9.60 10.63
C PHE A 114 3.36 8.86 11.83
N ALA A 115 2.92 7.62 11.62
CA ALA A 115 2.44 6.78 12.70
C ALA A 115 3.52 6.57 13.77
N ALA A 116 4.76 6.29 13.36
CA ALA A 116 5.89 6.15 14.29
C ALA A 116 6.11 7.41 15.13
N MET A 117 5.96 8.60 14.57
CA MET A 117 6.05 9.86 15.31
C MET A 117 4.93 10.01 16.33
N LEU A 118 3.69 9.66 15.99
CA LEU A 118 2.56 9.71 16.91
C LEU A 118 2.76 8.77 18.10
N PHE A 119 3.14 7.52 17.84
CA PHE A 119 3.42 6.52 18.88
C PHE A 119 4.69 6.82 19.70
N GLY A 120 5.63 7.58 19.13
CA GLY A 120 6.86 7.99 19.81
C GLY A 120 6.67 9.09 20.86
N ASN A 121 5.63 9.92 20.71
CA ASN A 121 5.36 11.08 21.57
C ASN A 121 4.51 10.76 22.81
N LYS A 122 4.90 9.78 23.59
CA LYS A 122 4.15 9.25 24.74
C LYS A 122 3.83 10.30 25.82
N ASN A 123 4.64 11.36 25.92
CA ASN A 123 4.43 12.43 26.90
C ASN A 123 3.24 13.36 26.52
N TRP A 124 2.86 13.38 25.25
CA TRP A 124 1.78 14.24 24.73
C TRP A 124 0.52 13.43 24.41
N LEU A 125 0.70 12.21 23.92
CA LEU A 125 -0.38 11.33 23.46
C LEU A 125 -0.18 9.93 24.03
N PRO A 126 -1.05 9.50 24.96
CA PRO A 126 -1.06 8.11 25.41
C PRO A 126 -1.29 7.14 24.24
N ASN A 127 -0.51 6.08 24.17
CA ASN A 127 -0.64 5.10 23.05
C ASN A 127 -2.06 4.56 22.88
N GLY A 128 -2.81 4.40 23.97
CA GLY A 128 -4.21 3.94 23.92
C GLY A 128 -5.12 4.87 23.11
N ASP A 129 -4.93 6.18 23.25
CA ASP A 129 -5.69 7.18 22.49
C ASP A 129 -5.23 7.19 21.02
N VAL A 130 -3.92 7.07 20.78
CA VAL A 130 -3.40 6.97 19.41
C VAL A 130 -4.02 5.78 18.70
N TYR A 131 -4.04 4.58 19.27
CA TYR A 131 -4.68 3.40 18.70
C TYR A 131 -6.17 3.62 18.40
N LYS A 132 -6.90 4.17 19.37
CA LYS A 132 -8.33 4.41 19.23
C LYS A 132 -8.65 5.35 18.07
N TYR A 133 -8.00 6.50 18.02
CA TYR A 133 -8.25 7.49 16.96
C TYR A 133 -7.73 7.04 15.62
N SER A 134 -6.58 6.37 15.57
CA SER A 134 -6.03 5.81 14.32
C SER A 134 -6.94 4.73 13.73
N LEU A 135 -7.53 3.88 14.57
CA LEU A 135 -8.48 2.86 14.10
C LEU A 135 -9.74 3.51 13.50
N VAL A 136 -10.30 4.50 14.20
CA VAL A 136 -11.46 5.26 13.66
C VAL A 136 -11.10 5.94 12.34
N PHE A 137 -9.94 6.57 12.28
CA PHE A 137 -9.44 7.23 11.07
C PHE A 137 -9.33 6.23 9.90
N VAL A 138 -8.69 5.09 10.10
CA VAL A 138 -8.54 4.05 9.06
C VAL A 138 -9.89 3.49 8.62
N LEU A 139 -10.84 3.33 9.53
CA LEU A 139 -12.20 2.91 9.18
C LEU A 139 -12.92 3.95 8.29
N VAL A 140 -12.83 5.24 8.65
CA VAL A 140 -13.42 6.32 7.86
C VAL A 140 -12.78 6.39 6.47
N GLU A 141 -11.45 6.34 6.39
CA GLU A 141 -10.72 6.33 5.12
C GLU A 141 -11.09 5.11 4.27
N THR A 142 -11.22 3.93 4.88
CA THR A 142 -11.66 2.72 4.19
C THR A 142 -13.06 2.91 3.58
N VAL A 143 -14.00 3.49 4.32
CA VAL A 143 -15.34 3.78 3.80
C VAL A 143 -15.28 4.76 2.63
N ILE A 144 -14.49 5.83 2.74
CA ILE A 144 -14.32 6.82 1.65
C ILE A 144 -13.74 6.13 0.41
N ILE A 145 -12.70 5.30 0.56
CA ILE A 145 -12.10 4.57 -0.55
C ILE A 145 -13.11 3.65 -1.22
N LEU A 146 -13.92 2.92 -0.46
CA LEU A 146 -14.92 2.00 -1.01
C LEU A 146 -16.09 2.74 -1.67
N VAL A 147 -16.61 3.81 -1.06
CA VAL A 147 -17.82 4.50 -1.50
C VAL A 147 -17.52 5.54 -2.59
N VAL A 148 -16.39 6.19 -2.54
CA VAL A 148 -16.01 7.24 -3.49
C VAL A 148 -14.91 6.75 -4.44
N GLY A 149 -13.84 6.18 -3.91
CA GLY A 149 -12.67 5.78 -4.69
C GLY A 149 -12.99 4.72 -5.74
N ILE A 150 -13.64 3.63 -5.35
CA ILE A 150 -13.95 2.52 -6.28
C ILE A 150 -14.92 2.94 -7.39
N PRO A 151 -16.07 3.60 -7.11
CA PRO A 151 -16.93 4.10 -8.18
C PRO A 151 -16.22 5.09 -9.11
N PHE A 152 -15.38 5.97 -8.56
CA PHE A 152 -14.63 6.94 -9.37
C PHE A 152 -13.68 6.24 -10.34
N ILE A 153 -12.89 5.26 -9.88
CA ILE A 153 -11.98 4.54 -10.79
C ILE A 153 -12.72 3.62 -11.76
N SER A 154 -13.89 3.10 -11.40
CA SER A 154 -14.69 2.25 -12.29
C SER A 154 -15.21 3.01 -13.52
N LEU A 155 -15.29 4.34 -13.44
CA LEU A 155 -15.60 5.20 -14.58
C LEU A 155 -14.40 5.41 -15.52
N LEU A 156 -13.18 5.09 -15.06
CA LEU A 156 -11.92 5.31 -15.78
C LEU A 156 -11.29 4.00 -16.30
N MET A 157 -11.78 2.83 -15.85
CA MET A 157 -11.38 1.51 -16.33
C MET A 157 -12.03 1.17 -17.65
#